data_bc0702eb6e152fd59bf565b834f02185
#
_entry.id   bc0702eb6e152fd59bf565b834f02185
#
_cell.length_a   1.000
_cell.length_b   1.000
_cell.length_c   1.000
_cell.angle_alpha   90.00
_cell.angle_beta   90.00
_cell.angle_gamma   90.00
#
_symmetry.space_group_name_H-M   'P 1'
#
loop_
_entity.id
_entity.type
_entity.pdbx_description
1 polymer ?
#
loop_
_entity_poly.entity_id
_entity_poly.type
_entity_poly.pdbx_seq_one_letter_code
_entity_poly.pdbx_strand_id
1 'polypeptide(L)'
;MKKILILAIVLATGLTACNNQSKNTAQQPAVKVEEQPVDTAFLKANAGEYQSYDGSQKIILGADGSVKCVKLNSNYTTWRLLEKDSTTAYIALSREGLDHPVTVSVAMDLKEKSIVVDNETYRKPTKPKKNTPAPPKGRR
;
A
#
# COMPACT_ATOMS: atom_id res chain seq x y z
N MET A 1 3.33 -38.35 -57.09
CA MET A 1 4.60 -37.83 -56.56
C MET A 1 4.58 -36.32 -56.28
N LYS A 2 3.46 -35.77 -55.84
CA LYS A 2 3.33 -34.32 -55.54
C LYS A 2 2.98 -34.00 -54.10
N LYS A 3 3.13 -34.97 -53.19
CA LYS A 3 2.68 -34.83 -51.79
C LYS A 3 3.80 -34.76 -50.76
N ILE A 4 5.05 -34.78 -51.18
CA ILE A 4 6.21 -34.81 -50.26
C ILE A 4 6.84 -33.44 -50.06
N LEU A 5 6.50 -32.45 -50.88
CA LEU A 5 7.14 -31.14 -50.85
C LEU A 5 6.52 -30.12 -49.87
N ILE A 6 5.38 -30.47 -49.29
CA ILE A 6 4.69 -29.56 -48.36
C ILE A 6 5.11 -29.77 -46.88
N LEU A 7 5.75 -30.91 -46.59
CA LEU A 7 6.11 -31.23 -45.19
C LEU A 7 7.42 -30.61 -44.74
N ALA A 8 8.22 -30.14 -45.66
CA ALA A 8 9.54 -29.58 -45.32
C ALA A 8 9.50 -28.10 -44.91
N ILE A 9 8.43 -27.39 -45.25
CA ILE A 9 8.35 -25.94 -44.98
C ILE A 9 7.80 -25.65 -43.60
N VAL A 10 7.09 -26.58 -42.97
CA VAL A 10 6.48 -26.38 -41.65
C VAL A 10 7.49 -26.55 -40.53
N LEU A 11 8.58 -27.27 -40.76
CA LEU A 11 9.62 -27.48 -39.76
C LEU A 11 10.59 -26.30 -39.60
N ALA A 12 10.70 -25.44 -40.58
CA ALA A 12 11.62 -24.31 -40.50
C ALA A 12 11.03 -23.09 -39.74
N THR A 13 9.72 -23.03 -39.65
CA THR A 13 9.05 -21.91 -38.94
C THR A 13 8.90 -22.13 -37.43
N GLY A 14 9.02 -23.36 -36.96
CA GLY A 14 8.91 -23.68 -35.53
C GLY A 14 10.12 -23.34 -34.70
N LEU A 15 11.29 -23.24 -35.31
CA LEU A 15 12.54 -23.00 -34.56
C LEU A 15 12.83 -21.51 -34.33
N THR A 16 12.26 -20.64 -35.17
CA THR A 16 12.40 -19.19 -34.97
C THR A 16 11.49 -18.63 -33.90
N ALA A 17 10.41 -19.31 -33.56
CA ALA A 17 9.52 -18.88 -32.51
C ALA A 17 10.12 -19.09 -31.10
N CYS A 18 10.95 -20.10 -30.92
CA CYS A 18 11.61 -20.32 -29.60
C CYS A 18 12.74 -19.33 -29.31
N ASN A 19 13.34 -18.77 -30.33
CA ASN A 19 14.44 -17.84 -30.14
C ASN A 19 13.96 -16.41 -29.78
N ASN A 20 12.74 -16.08 -30.13
CA ASN A 20 12.15 -14.81 -29.75
C ASN A 20 11.59 -14.83 -28.32
N GLN A 21 11.27 -16.01 -27.79
CA GLN A 21 10.76 -16.11 -26.42
C GLN A 21 11.85 -15.91 -25.36
N SER A 22 13.09 -16.30 -25.66
CA SER A 22 14.19 -16.05 -24.74
C SER A 22 14.65 -14.59 -24.72
N LYS A 23 14.41 -13.85 -25.79
CA LYS A 23 14.65 -12.40 -25.81
C LYS A 23 13.55 -11.60 -25.15
N ASN A 24 12.32 -12.10 -25.17
CA ASN A 24 11.19 -11.45 -24.52
C ASN A 24 11.15 -11.69 -23.02
N THR A 25 11.79 -12.74 -22.51
CA THR A 25 11.97 -12.96 -21.07
C THR A 25 13.06 -12.08 -20.47
N ALA A 26 14.03 -11.65 -21.26
CA ALA A 26 15.03 -10.67 -20.82
C ALA A 26 14.51 -9.22 -20.89
N GLN A 27 13.48 -8.98 -21.68
CA GLN A 27 12.68 -7.78 -21.73
C GLN A 27 11.25 -8.14 -21.29
N GLN A 28 11.10 -8.58 -20.05
CA GLN A 28 9.81 -8.33 -19.44
C GLN A 28 9.60 -6.82 -19.60
N PRO A 29 8.56 -6.39 -20.35
CA PRO A 29 8.13 -5.03 -20.21
C PRO A 29 7.96 -4.88 -18.72
N ALA A 30 8.69 -3.96 -18.13
CA ALA A 30 8.35 -3.49 -16.82
C ALA A 30 6.83 -3.45 -16.84
N VAL A 31 6.19 -4.29 -16.01
CA VAL A 31 4.75 -4.22 -15.85
C VAL A 31 4.60 -2.74 -15.64
N LYS A 32 4.02 -2.03 -16.60
CA LYS A 32 3.48 -0.72 -16.36
C LYS A 32 2.56 -1.02 -15.21
N VAL A 33 3.03 -0.81 -13.99
CA VAL A 33 2.17 -0.58 -12.88
C VAL A 33 1.35 0.57 -13.42
N GLU A 34 0.17 0.24 -13.95
CA GLU A 34 -0.83 1.25 -14.23
C GLU A 34 -0.88 1.95 -12.89
N GLU A 35 -0.37 3.16 -12.86
CA GLU A 35 -0.52 4.04 -11.72
C GLU A 35 -2.03 4.16 -11.59
N GLN A 36 -2.59 3.30 -10.74
CA GLN A 36 -3.99 3.37 -10.41
C GLN A 36 -4.22 4.82 -9.97
N PRO A 37 -5.20 5.49 -10.52
CA PRO A 37 -5.45 6.89 -10.22
C PRO A 37 -5.49 7.02 -8.70
N VAL A 38 -4.60 7.87 -8.17
CA VAL A 38 -4.47 8.08 -6.73
C VAL A 38 -5.83 8.53 -6.21
N ASP A 39 -6.47 7.74 -5.36
CA ASP A 39 -7.74 8.10 -4.72
C ASP A 39 -7.50 9.23 -3.71
N THR A 40 -7.38 10.46 -4.23
CA THR A 40 -7.11 11.65 -3.42
C THR A 40 -8.19 11.92 -2.38
N ALA A 41 -9.42 11.50 -2.63
CA ALA A 41 -10.51 11.62 -1.67
C ALA A 41 -10.28 10.69 -0.48
N PHE A 42 -9.83 9.45 -0.73
CA PHE A 42 -9.46 8.52 0.32
C PHE A 42 -8.27 9.03 1.13
N LEU A 43 -7.23 9.53 0.46
CA LEU A 43 -6.05 10.07 1.13
C LEU A 43 -6.44 11.22 2.07
N LYS A 44 -7.23 12.19 1.61
CA LYS A 44 -7.71 13.31 2.42
C LYS A 44 -8.55 12.87 3.62
N ALA A 45 -9.45 11.90 3.42
CA ALA A 45 -10.33 11.41 4.48
C ALA A 45 -9.56 10.68 5.61
N ASN A 46 -8.47 10.01 5.25
CA ASN A 46 -7.70 9.18 6.18
C ASN A 46 -6.35 9.79 6.58
N ALA A 47 -5.97 10.93 6.01
CA ALA A 47 -4.79 11.67 6.45
C ALA A 47 -4.88 12.07 7.94
N GLY A 48 -3.74 12.17 8.58
CA GLY A 48 -3.62 12.61 9.97
C GLY A 48 -2.60 11.81 10.77
N GLU A 49 -2.53 12.12 12.04
CA GLU A 49 -1.62 11.49 12.99
C GLU A 49 -2.24 10.23 13.57
N TYR A 50 -1.51 9.13 13.56
CA TYR A 50 -1.82 7.86 14.18
C TYR A 50 -0.76 7.58 15.24
N GLN A 51 -1.17 7.22 16.43
CA GLN A 51 -0.28 7.03 17.59
C GLN A 51 -0.35 5.59 18.09
N SER A 52 0.79 5.06 18.59
CA SER A 52 0.82 3.84 19.39
C SER A 52 -0.01 4.00 20.66
N TYR A 53 -0.29 2.89 21.33
CA TYR A 53 -1.09 2.90 22.56
C TYR A 53 -0.52 3.83 23.64
N ASP A 54 0.80 3.85 23.79
CA ASP A 54 1.51 4.71 24.77
C ASP A 54 1.78 6.14 24.24
N GLY A 55 1.44 6.42 22.96
CA GLY A 55 1.67 7.71 22.33
C GLY A 55 3.13 8.02 22.00
N SER A 56 4.06 7.09 22.25
CA SER A 56 5.50 7.32 22.05
C SER A 56 5.89 7.30 20.57
N GLN A 57 5.22 6.45 19.80
CA GLN A 57 5.46 6.28 18.37
C GLN A 57 4.29 6.87 17.57
N LYS A 58 4.60 7.46 16.41
CA LYS A 58 3.60 8.10 15.57
C LYS A 58 3.86 7.88 14.10
N ILE A 59 2.79 7.71 13.35
CA ILE A 59 2.77 7.70 11.88
C ILE A 59 1.84 8.82 11.44
N ILE A 60 2.35 9.75 10.64
CA ILE A 60 1.58 10.88 10.12
C ILE A 60 1.39 10.65 8.63
N LEU A 61 0.15 10.39 8.22
CA LEU A 61 -0.24 10.20 6.83
C LEU A 61 -0.66 11.54 6.24
N GLY A 62 0.06 12.02 5.23
CA GLY A 62 -0.27 13.24 4.51
C GLY A 62 -1.39 13.03 3.49
N ALA A 63 -2.21 14.04 3.28
CA ALA A 63 -3.26 14.03 2.24
C ALA A 63 -2.69 14.02 0.81
N ASP A 64 -1.42 14.31 0.67
CA ASP A 64 -0.64 14.28 -0.56
C ASP A 64 0.05 12.93 -0.82
N GLY A 65 -0.16 11.94 0.05
CA GLY A 65 0.49 10.63 -0.02
C GLY A 65 1.86 10.58 0.68
N SER A 66 2.27 11.63 1.36
CA SER A 66 3.49 11.63 2.16
C SER A 66 3.31 10.91 3.50
N VAL A 67 4.39 10.40 4.09
CA VAL A 67 4.40 9.81 5.43
C VAL A 67 5.55 10.40 6.24
N LYS A 68 5.28 10.65 7.52
CA LYS A 68 6.30 10.94 8.52
C LYS A 68 6.20 9.97 9.67
N CYS A 69 7.34 9.41 10.05
CA CYS A 69 7.45 8.48 11.17
C CYS A 69 8.17 9.15 12.33
N VAL A 70 7.67 8.95 13.54
CA VAL A 70 8.30 9.43 14.78
C VAL A 70 8.59 8.24 15.68
N LYS A 71 9.85 7.99 15.96
CA LYS A 71 10.34 6.88 16.81
C LYS A 71 9.96 5.47 16.32
N LEU A 72 9.63 5.30 15.04
CA LEU A 72 9.49 3.98 14.42
C LEU A 72 10.87 3.45 13.98
N ASN A 73 11.00 2.13 13.96
CA ASN A 73 12.19 1.47 13.42
C ASN A 73 12.28 1.60 11.89
N SER A 74 11.13 1.70 11.23
CA SER A 74 11.02 1.86 9.79
C SER A 74 10.63 3.30 9.45
N ASN A 75 11.37 3.93 8.52
CA ASN A 75 11.09 5.29 8.08
C ASN A 75 10.35 5.27 6.74
N TYR A 76 9.03 5.17 6.79
CA TYR A 76 8.19 5.25 5.60
C TYR A 76 8.10 6.69 5.11
N THR A 77 8.05 6.87 3.79
CA THR A 77 8.05 8.18 3.13
C THR A 77 6.78 8.46 2.33
N THR A 78 6.15 7.41 1.80
CA THR A 78 4.92 7.54 1.00
C THR A 78 3.90 6.48 1.34
N TRP A 79 2.63 6.79 1.07
CA TRP A 79 1.52 5.86 1.19
C TRP A 79 0.50 6.02 0.08
N ARG A 80 -0.20 4.95 -0.23
CA ARG A 80 -1.30 4.94 -1.20
C ARG A 80 -2.31 3.87 -0.87
N LEU A 81 -3.54 4.03 -1.37
CA LEU A 81 -4.57 3.00 -1.31
C LEU A 81 -4.23 1.87 -2.29
N LEU A 82 -4.37 0.62 -1.85
CA LEU A 82 -4.33 -0.57 -2.70
C LEU A 82 -5.75 -1.02 -3.02
N GLU A 83 -6.53 -1.30 -2.00
CA GLU A 83 -7.92 -1.72 -2.11
C GLU A 83 -8.69 -1.34 -0.85
N LYS A 84 -10.01 -1.28 -0.92
CA LYS A 84 -10.87 -1.01 0.23
C LYS A 84 -12.21 -1.71 0.10
N ASP A 85 -12.78 -2.05 1.24
CA ASP A 85 -14.18 -2.43 1.41
C ASP A 85 -14.91 -1.43 2.33
N SER A 86 -16.06 -1.81 2.88
CA SER A 86 -16.87 -0.95 3.75
C SER A 86 -16.25 -0.70 5.13
N THR A 87 -15.32 -1.52 5.58
CA THR A 87 -14.78 -1.50 6.95
C THR A 87 -13.26 -1.43 6.99
N THR A 88 -12.60 -1.97 5.98
CA THR A 88 -11.16 -2.14 5.93
C THR A 88 -10.60 -1.57 4.63
N ALA A 89 -9.46 -0.96 4.70
CA ALA A 89 -8.65 -0.61 3.54
C ALA A 89 -7.26 -1.24 3.67
N TYR A 90 -6.69 -1.65 2.55
CA TYR A 90 -5.29 -2.02 2.47
C TYR A 90 -4.54 -0.88 1.82
N ILE A 91 -3.53 -0.40 2.50
CA ILE A 91 -2.67 0.68 2.03
C ILE A 91 -1.24 0.19 1.85
N ALA A 92 -0.54 0.72 0.87
CA ALA A 92 0.88 0.51 0.71
C ALA A 92 1.64 1.61 1.45
N LEU A 93 2.58 1.23 2.31
CA LEU A 93 3.59 2.12 2.87
C LEU A 93 4.92 1.82 2.18
N SER A 94 5.57 2.83 1.65
CA SER A 94 6.86 2.68 0.97
C SER A 94 7.95 3.46 1.70
N ARG A 95 9.15 2.88 1.71
CA ARG A 95 10.37 3.50 2.25
C ARG A 95 11.52 3.28 1.30
N GLU A 96 12.54 4.10 1.38
CA GLU A 96 13.77 3.85 0.65
C GLU A 96 14.47 2.61 1.21
N GLY A 97 14.93 1.76 0.31
CA GLY A 97 15.81 0.63 0.60
C GLY A 97 17.21 0.91 0.05
N LEU A 98 18.14 0.00 0.29
CA LEU A 98 19.52 0.15 -0.20
C LEU A 98 19.60 0.14 -1.73
N ASP A 99 18.85 -0.76 -2.37
CA ASP A 99 18.88 -0.95 -3.83
C ASP A 99 17.56 -0.56 -4.49
N HIS A 100 16.44 -0.79 -3.79
CA HIS A 100 15.09 -0.56 -4.31
C HIS A 100 14.15 -0.06 -3.21
N PRO A 101 13.12 0.71 -3.56
CA PRO A 101 12.07 1.05 -2.60
C PRO A 101 11.42 -0.21 -2.03
N VAL A 102 11.25 -0.26 -0.72
CA VAL A 102 10.54 -1.33 -0.03
C VAL A 102 9.11 -0.89 0.23
N THR A 103 8.16 -1.67 -0.26
CA THR A 103 6.73 -1.41 -0.06
C THR A 103 6.12 -2.53 0.77
N VAL A 104 5.39 -2.17 1.79
CA VAL A 104 4.63 -3.09 2.64
C VAL A 104 3.14 -2.77 2.55
N SER A 105 2.31 -3.82 2.52
CA SER A 105 0.86 -3.68 2.61
C SER A 105 0.45 -3.73 4.07
N VAL A 106 -0.34 -2.77 4.51
CA VAL A 106 -0.85 -2.70 5.89
C VAL A 106 -2.36 -2.53 5.88
N ALA A 107 -3.03 -3.14 6.86
CA ALA A 107 -4.46 -3.02 7.04
C ALA A 107 -4.80 -1.73 7.82
N MET A 108 -5.83 -1.03 7.35
CA MET A 108 -6.42 0.14 7.98
C MET A 108 -7.88 -0.17 8.33
N ASP A 109 -8.23 -0.08 9.59
CA ASP A 109 -9.63 -0.12 10.02
C ASP A 109 -10.26 1.26 9.86
N LEU A 110 -11.27 1.35 9.02
CA LEU A 110 -11.94 2.61 8.69
C LEU A 110 -12.90 3.09 9.79
N LYS A 111 -13.42 2.16 10.61
CA LYS A 111 -14.31 2.48 11.73
C LYS A 111 -13.53 2.97 12.94
N GLU A 112 -12.54 2.18 13.34
CA GLU A 112 -11.68 2.47 14.49
C GLU A 112 -10.64 3.55 14.19
N LYS A 113 -10.45 3.88 12.91
CA LYS A 113 -9.41 4.79 12.43
C LYS A 113 -8.03 4.38 12.95
N SER A 114 -7.70 3.12 12.73
CA SER A 114 -6.45 2.51 13.14
C SER A 114 -5.73 1.84 11.98
N ILE A 115 -4.42 1.75 12.08
CA ILE A 115 -3.55 1.03 11.16
C ILE A 115 -2.66 0.06 11.94
N VAL A 116 -2.32 -1.07 11.32
CA VAL A 116 -1.41 -2.06 11.92
C VAL A 116 -0.11 -2.06 11.12
N VAL A 117 0.97 -1.64 11.73
CA VAL A 117 2.31 -1.56 11.13
C VAL A 117 3.30 -2.25 12.04
N ASP A 118 4.13 -3.15 11.48
CA ASP A 118 5.15 -3.91 12.24
C ASP A 118 4.58 -4.61 13.49
N ASN A 119 3.38 -5.20 13.37
CA ASN A 119 2.62 -5.84 14.46
C ASN A 119 2.15 -4.90 15.59
N GLU A 120 2.23 -3.60 15.41
CA GLU A 120 1.73 -2.62 16.36
C GLU A 120 0.54 -1.85 15.79
N THR A 121 -0.45 -1.57 16.65
CA THR A 121 -1.65 -0.82 16.28
C THR A 121 -1.49 0.66 16.59
N TYR A 122 -1.64 1.49 15.59
CA TYR A 122 -1.63 2.95 15.68
C TYR A 122 -3.03 3.48 15.45
N ARG A 123 -3.52 4.37 16.30
CA ARG A 123 -4.87 4.94 16.25
C ARG A 123 -4.84 6.44 16.15
N LYS A 124 -5.82 7.01 15.44
CA LYS A 124 -6.04 8.46 15.51
C LYS A 124 -6.44 8.83 16.93
N PRO A 125 -5.81 9.84 17.55
CA PRO A 125 -6.24 10.34 18.84
C PRO A 125 -7.67 10.85 18.72
N THR A 126 -8.59 10.23 19.45
CA THR A 126 -9.93 10.78 19.63
C THR A 126 -9.80 12.02 20.48
N LYS A 127 -10.21 13.18 19.95
CA LYS A 127 -10.33 14.39 20.78
C LYS A 127 -11.18 14.01 21.99
N PRO A 128 -10.72 14.28 23.23
CA PRO A 128 -11.54 14.02 24.39
C PRO A 128 -12.87 14.75 24.19
N LYS A 129 -13.99 14.03 24.30
CA LYS A 129 -15.30 14.65 24.30
C LYS A 129 -15.30 15.63 25.49
N LYS A 130 -15.14 16.93 25.20
CA LYS A 130 -15.42 17.98 26.16
C LYS A 130 -16.87 17.81 26.54
N ASN A 131 -17.13 17.55 27.81
CA ASN A 131 -18.41 17.54 28.51
C ASN A 131 -18.82 16.13 29.02
N THR A 132 -18.16 15.70 30.09
CA THR A 132 -18.91 15.05 31.17
C THR A 132 -19.09 16.13 32.21
N PRO A 133 -20.32 16.62 32.50
CA PRO A 133 -20.57 17.49 33.65
C PRO A 133 -20.12 16.73 34.91
N ALA A 134 -19.33 17.39 35.74
CA ALA A 134 -18.93 16.84 37.03
C ALA A 134 -20.21 16.46 37.81
N PRO A 135 -20.25 15.30 38.49
CA PRO A 135 -21.36 14.94 39.33
C PRO A 135 -21.58 16.03 40.42
N PRO A 136 -22.82 16.41 40.73
CA PRO A 136 -23.10 17.43 41.70
C PRO A 136 -22.51 17.00 43.04
N LYS A 137 -21.66 17.85 43.63
CA LYS A 137 -21.14 17.65 45.00
C LYS A 137 -22.36 17.57 45.93
N GLY A 138 -22.58 16.37 46.46
CA GLY A 138 -23.60 16.17 47.49
C GLY A 138 -23.36 17.13 48.67
N ARG A 139 -24.32 17.98 48.91
CA ARG A 139 -24.42 18.80 50.10
C ARG A 139 -24.72 17.86 51.26
N ARG A 140 -23.83 17.79 52.21
CA ARG A 140 -24.13 17.29 53.56
C ARG A 140 -24.83 18.40 54.34
#